data_47613b7873d39d6b8d336b868a577ea5
#
_entry.id   47613b7873d39d6b8d336b868a577ea5
#
_cell.length_a   1.000
_cell.length_b   1.000
_cell.length_c   1.000
_cell.angle_alpha   90.00
_cell.angle_beta   90.00
_cell.angle_gamma   90.00
#
_symmetry.space_group_name_H-M   'P 1'
#
loop_
_entity.id
_entity.type
_entity.pdbx_description
1 polymer ?
#
loop_
_entity_poly.entity_id
_entity_poly.type
_entity_poly.pdbx_seq_one_letter_code
_entity_poly.pdbx_strand_id
1 'polypeptide(L)'
;MMRSMYSGVAGLKTHQTKMDVIGNNIANVNTVAYKSQSVTFSELMYQTTQSASGPNATTGTGGVNARQIGLGVKSGAINTNISSQGASQTTNNPFDIMITGDAFFVVSNGQQNFFTRDGSFYVDGGGNLAMTSNGYNVMGWGVDPETMDIKADTVQPLRIMAPENLTFPPEATSKAYLSGIIDKNDTNVTSSSGKNINLQIYDDLGYSYTVRFNLKASDTEGKYGLTVGAILDENNEPIDIFI
;
A
#
# COMPACT_ATOMS: atom_id res chain seq x y z
N MET A 1 -35.97 31.46 37.91
CA MET A 1 -35.88 30.00 38.08
C MET A 1 -36.16 29.22 36.79
N MET A 2 -37.22 29.53 36.02
CA MET A 2 -37.52 28.77 34.78
C MET A 2 -36.41 28.80 33.73
N ARG A 3 -35.69 29.91 33.56
CA ARG A 3 -34.57 30.00 32.58
C ARG A 3 -33.42 29.08 32.89
N SER A 4 -33.01 28.97 34.16
CA SER A 4 -31.95 28.09 34.58
C SER A 4 -32.32 26.62 34.39
N MET A 5 -33.59 26.26 34.56
CA MET A 5 -34.09 24.90 34.29
C MET A 5 -34.04 24.59 32.79
N TYR A 6 -34.48 25.52 31.92
CA TYR A 6 -34.39 25.32 30.46
C TYR A 6 -32.98 25.26 29.98
N SER A 7 -32.07 26.08 30.49
CA SER A 7 -30.63 25.99 30.19
C SER A 7 -30.04 24.63 30.61
N GLY A 8 -30.44 24.15 31.82
CA GLY A 8 -30.02 22.80 32.28
C GLY A 8 -30.54 21.66 31.39
N VAL A 9 -31.83 21.73 30.99
CA VAL A 9 -32.42 20.75 30.09
C VAL A 9 -31.74 20.78 28.71
N ALA A 10 -31.43 21.94 28.16
CA ALA A 10 -30.69 22.08 26.91
C ALA A 10 -29.30 21.46 27.01
N GLY A 11 -28.60 21.71 28.12
CA GLY A 11 -27.28 21.07 28.40
C GLY A 11 -27.36 19.56 28.48
N LEU A 12 -28.33 19.02 29.24
CA LEU A 12 -28.53 17.57 29.37
C LEU A 12 -28.78 16.90 27.99
N LYS A 13 -29.68 17.47 27.18
CA LYS A 13 -29.99 16.96 25.83
C LYS A 13 -28.77 16.97 24.92
N THR A 14 -27.97 18.03 24.98
CA THR A 14 -26.76 18.14 24.16
C THR A 14 -25.68 17.13 24.60
N HIS A 15 -25.52 16.97 25.93
CA HIS A 15 -24.60 15.95 26.46
C HIS A 15 -25.09 14.53 26.17
N GLN A 16 -26.39 14.25 26.15
CA GLN A 16 -26.96 12.99 25.74
C GLN A 16 -26.54 12.66 24.28
N THR A 17 -26.72 13.62 23.35
CA THR A 17 -26.27 13.45 21.96
C THR A 17 -24.77 13.17 21.87
N LYS A 18 -23.95 13.85 22.69
CA LYS A 18 -22.52 13.59 22.75
C LYS A 18 -22.21 12.17 23.25
N MET A 19 -22.92 11.69 24.26
CA MET A 19 -22.76 10.34 24.80
C MET A 19 -23.18 9.27 23.78
N ASP A 20 -24.24 9.51 23.00
CA ASP A 20 -24.68 8.62 21.94
C ASP A 20 -23.57 8.46 20.87
N VAL A 21 -22.94 9.56 20.46
CA VAL A 21 -21.82 9.52 19.49
C VAL A 21 -20.59 8.83 20.08
N ILE A 22 -20.25 9.10 21.35
CA ILE A 22 -19.13 8.42 22.02
C ILE A 22 -19.42 6.91 22.14
N GLY A 23 -20.65 6.54 22.52
CA GLY A 23 -21.07 5.14 22.60
C GLY A 23 -20.93 4.41 21.26
N ASN A 24 -21.31 5.07 20.16
CA ASN A 24 -21.13 4.55 18.83
C ASN A 24 -19.63 4.38 18.44
N ASN A 25 -18.79 5.38 18.79
CA ASN A 25 -17.34 5.27 18.56
C ASN A 25 -16.73 4.10 19.34
N ILE A 26 -17.14 3.89 20.59
CA ILE A 26 -16.66 2.79 21.42
C ILE A 26 -17.13 1.44 20.88
N ALA A 27 -18.41 1.35 20.47
CA ALA A 27 -18.95 0.12 19.87
C ALA A 27 -18.19 -0.31 18.60
N ASN A 28 -17.68 0.65 17.86
CA ASN A 28 -16.96 0.42 16.60
C ASN A 28 -15.43 0.49 16.74
N VAL A 29 -14.87 0.40 17.93
CA VAL A 29 -13.40 0.49 18.15
C VAL A 29 -12.63 -0.60 17.41
N ASN A 30 -13.23 -1.78 17.21
CA ASN A 30 -12.65 -2.90 16.48
C ASN A 30 -13.13 -2.99 15.01
N THR A 31 -13.93 -2.04 14.54
CA THR A 31 -14.38 -2.01 13.15
C THR A 31 -13.28 -1.45 12.28
N VAL A 32 -12.81 -2.24 11.30
CA VAL A 32 -11.76 -1.84 10.34
C VAL A 32 -12.25 -0.65 9.52
N ALA A 33 -11.39 0.34 9.32
CA ALA A 33 -11.67 1.58 8.58
C ALA A 33 -12.82 2.44 9.13
N TYR A 34 -13.27 2.21 10.37
CA TYR A 34 -14.26 3.05 11.02
C TYR A 34 -13.79 4.51 11.12
N LYS A 35 -14.69 5.44 10.84
CA LYS A 35 -14.44 6.88 10.93
C LYS A 35 -15.10 7.45 12.16
N SER A 36 -14.31 7.79 13.17
CA SER A 36 -14.80 8.34 14.42
C SER A 36 -15.52 9.65 14.21
N GLN A 37 -16.56 9.88 15.01
CA GLN A 37 -17.35 11.11 14.99
C GLN A 37 -17.10 11.93 16.24
N SER A 38 -17.15 13.23 16.09
CA SER A 38 -17.05 14.20 17.19
C SER A 38 -18.21 15.20 17.15
N VAL A 39 -18.71 15.58 18.33
CA VAL A 39 -19.80 16.54 18.47
C VAL A 39 -19.22 17.87 18.92
N THR A 40 -19.53 18.95 18.21
CA THR A 40 -19.22 20.30 18.61
C THR A 40 -20.45 20.94 19.21
N PHE A 41 -20.26 21.86 20.16
CA PHE A 41 -21.30 22.59 20.80
C PHE A 41 -21.28 24.03 20.34
N SER A 42 -22.46 24.67 20.29
CA SER A 42 -22.59 26.10 20.11
C SER A 42 -23.47 26.67 21.19
N GLU A 43 -23.10 27.83 21.66
CA GLU A 43 -23.87 28.56 22.64
C GLU A 43 -25.17 29.13 22.04
N LEU A 44 -26.22 29.15 22.83
CA LEU A 44 -27.45 29.88 22.51
C LEU A 44 -27.25 31.39 22.76
N MET A 45 -28.20 32.15 22.34
CA MET A 45 -28.18 33.62 22.49
C MET A 45 -28.04 34.05 23.94
N TYR A 46 -27.42 35.20 24.16
CA TYR A 46 -27.39 35.90 25.43
C TYR A 46 -28.61 36.83 25.58
N GLN A 47 -29.12 36.87 26.77
CA GLN A 47 -30.11 37.91 27.15
C GLN A 47 -29.43 39.00 27.98
N THR A 48 -29.44 40.22 27.49
CA THR A 48 -28.93 41.38 28.23
C THR A 48 -29.91 41.79 29.32
N THR A 49 -29.48 41.75 30.58
CA THR A 49 -30.27 42.19 31.74
C THR A 49 -30.00 43.65 32.11
N GLN A 50 -28.81 44.13 31.75
CA GLN A 50 -28.41 45.52 31.97
C GLN A 50 -27.49 45.95 30.82
N SER A 51 -27.79 47.10 30.22
CA SER A 51 -26.93 47.68 29.20
C SER A 51 -25.68 48.30 29.81
N ALA A 52 -24.59 48.35 29.03
CA ALA A 52 -23.41 49.07 29.43
C ALA A 52 -23.65 50.57 29.52
N SER A 53 -23.06 51.24 30.49
CA SER A 53 -23.04 52.70 30.58
C SER A 53 -21.61 53.21 30.59
N GLY A 54 -21.34 54.27 29.85
CA GLY A 54 -20.04 54.94 29.86
C GLY A 54 -19.79 55.73 31.17
N PRO A 55 -18.55 56.12 31.43
CA PRO A 55 -18.22 56.98 32.57
C PRO A 55 -18.87 58.37 32.41
N ASN A 56 -19.43 58.90 33.49
CA ASN A 56 -20.03 60.25 33.50
C ASN A 56 -19.11 61.19 34.32
N ALA A 57 -18.45 62.10 33.61
CA ALA A 57 -17.54 63.06 34.22
C ALA A 57 -18.27 64.07 35.15
N THR A 58 -19.57 64.33 34.92
CA THR A 58 -20.33 65.30 35.71
C THR A 58 -20.76 64.75 37.08
N THR A 59 -20.99 63.46 37.17
CA THR A 59 -21.42 62.79 38.43
C THR A 59 -20.31 62.04 39.10
N GLY A 60 -19.09 61.97 38.48
CA GLY A 60 -17.94 61.24 39.01
C GLY A 60 -18.12 59.68 39.02
N THR A 61 -19.16 59.19 38.34
CA THR A 61 -19.44 57.73 38.32
C THR A 61 -18.68 57.03 37.20
N GLY A 62 -17.99 55.86 37.50
CA GLY A 62 -17.32 55.02 36.52
C GLY A 62 -18.30 54.31 35.60
N GLY A 63 -17.80 53.86 34.43
CA GLY A 63 -18.56 53.06 33.49
C GLY A 63 -18.88 51.66 34.05
N VAL A 64 -20.04 51.12 33.69
CA VAL A 64 -20.50 49.79 34.08
C VAL A 64 -20.64 48.90 32.83
N ASN A 65 -20.05 47.70 32.85
CA ASN A 65 -20.20 46.76 31.76
C ASN A 65 -21.60 46.16 31.69
N ALA A 66 -21.99 45.74 30.48
CA ALA A 66 -23.27 45.05 30.29
C ALA A 66 -23.33 43.75 31.09
N ARG A 67 -24.47 43.46 31.68
CA ARG A 67 -24.74 42.16 32.29
C ARG A 67 -25.59 41.30 31.36
N GLN A 68 -25.07 40.11 31.01
CA GLN A 68 -25.72 39.20 30.09
C GLN A 68 -25.85 37.82 30.74
N ILE A 69 -26.93 37.13 30.44
CA ILE A 69 -27.19 35.77 30.89
C ILE A 69 -27.35 34.89 29.66
N GLY A 70 -26.54 33.82 29.54
CA GLY A 70 -26.64 32.81 28.47
C GLY A 70 -27.91 31.97 28.66
N LEU A 71 -28.53 31.57 27.56
CA LEU A 71 -29.76 30.77 27.56
C LEU A 71 -29.51 29.27 27.45
N GLY A 72 -28.24 28.85 27.35
CA GLY A 72 -27.86 27.45 27.28
C GLY A 72 -27.02 27.12 26.07
N VAL A 73 -26.98 25.86 25.71
CA VAL A 73 -26.15 25.27 24.65
C VAL A 73 -27.01 24.45 23.69
N LYS A 74 -26.58 24.37 22.44
CA LYS A 74 -27.11 23.42 21.43
C LYS A 74 -26.00 22.61 20.80
N SER A 75 -26.34 21.46 20.22
CA SER A 75 -25.43 20.74 19.36
C SER A 75 -25.12 21.56 18.11
N GLY A 76 -23.86 21.83 17.82
CA GLY A 76 -23.41 22.57 16.65
C GLY A 76 -23.37 21.67 15.42
N ALA A 77 -22.40 20.78 15.39
CA ALA A 77 -22.20 19.82 14.28
C ALA A 77 -21.73 18.46 14.80
N ILE A 78 -22.02 17.42 14.04
CA ILE A 78 -21.39 16.10 14.19
C ILE A 78 -20.42 15.96 13.04
N ASN A 79 -19.12 15.97 13.35
CA ASN A 79 -18.05 15.90 12.37
C ASN A 79 -17.52 14.48 12.31
N THR A 80 -17.43 13.93 11.09
CA THR A 80 -16.78 12.65 10.84
C THR A 80 -15.34 12.89 10.44
N ASN A 81 -14.41 12.19 11.09
CA ASN A 81 -12.99 12.30 10.81
C ASN A 81 -12.60 11.39 9.67
N ILE A 82 -12.62 11.89 8.41
CA ILE A 82 -12.35 11.11 7.20
C ILE A 82 -10.87 11.08 6.86
N SER A 83 -10.17 12.19 7.03
CA SER A 83 -8.79 12.37 6.55
C SER A 83 -7.72 11.77 7.47
N SER A 84 -7.98 11.64 8.77
CA SER A 84 -6.94 11.10 9.66
C SER A 84 -6.78 9.60 9.47
N GLN A 85 -5.53 9.19 9.43
CA GLN A 85 -5.13 7.80 9.39
C GLN A 85 -5.24 7.20 10.79
N GLY A 86 -5.81 5.97 10.90
CA GLY A 86 -5.82 5.18 12.12
C GLY A 86 -4.49 4.47 12.38
N ALA A 87 -4.42 3.76 13.49
CA ALA A 87 -3.29 2.87 13.79
C ALA A 87 -3.38 1.58 12.95
N SER A 88 -2.22 1.01 12.61
CA SER A 88 -2.14 -0.30 11.96
C SER A 88 -2.41 -1.42 12.96
N GLN A 89 -3.13 -2.44 12.51
CA GLN A 89 -3.36 -3.68 13.24
C GLN A 89 -2.74 -4.84 12.47
N THR A 90 -1.89 -5.64 13.12
CA THR A 90 -1.30 -6.83 12.50
C THR A 90 -2.27 -7.99 12.59
N THR A 91 -2.59 -8.62 11.44
CA THR A 91 -3.54 -9.73 11.34
C THR A 91 -2.89 -11.05 10.96
N ASN A 92 -1.60 -11.06 10.56
CA ASN A 92 -0.86 -12.20 10.01
C ASN A 92 -1.48 -12.80 8.73
N ASN A 93 -2.35 -12.08 8.06
CA ASN A 93 -2.89 -12.43 6.75
C ASN A 93 -2.17 -11.63 5.67
N PRO A 94 -1.57 -12.25 4.65
CA PRO A 94 -0.80 -11.55 3.61
C PRO A 94 -1.65 -10.64 2.72
N PHE A 95 -2.97 -10.85 2.68
CA PHE A 95 -3.89 -10.04 1.89
C PHE A 95 -4.52 -8.88 2.67
N ASP A 96 -4.26 -8.77 3.97
CA ASP A 96 -4.70 -7.61 4.75
C ASP A 96 -3.69 -6.47 4.57
N ILE A 97 -4.09 -5.43 3.88
CA ILE A 97 -3.23 -4.35 3.44
C ILE A 97 -3.71 -3.02 4.01
N MET A 98 -2.81 -2.22 4.55
CA MET A 98 -3.10 -0.87 5.01
C MET A 98 -2.45 0.17 4.10
N ILE A 99 -3.22 1.18 3.68
CA ILE A 99 -2.67 2.34 2.98
C ILE A 99 -2.11 3.33 4.01
N THR A 100 -0.85 3.72 3.84
CA THR A 100 -0.22 4.85 4.54
C THR A 100 -0.29 6.09 3.66
N GLY A 101 -1.04 7.12 4.10
CA GLY A 101 -1.24 8.35 3.34
C GLY A 101 -2.72 8.64 3.05
N ASP A 102 -2.98 9.56 2.11
CA ASP A 102 -4.31 10.10 1.81
C ASP A 102 -5.08 9.33 0.72
N ALA A 103 -4.57 8.17 0.28
CA ALA A 103 -5.20 7.36 -0.74
C ALA A 103 -6.34 6.48 -0.20
N PHE A 104 -7.13 5.91 -1.12
CA PHE A 104 -8.21 4.96 -0.85
C PHE A 104 -8.09 3.77 -1.80
N PHE A 105 -8.54 2.60 -1.35
CA PHE A 105 -8.80 1.48 -2.24
C PHE A 105 -10.06 1.75 -3.06
N VAL A 106 -10.02 1.36 -4.31
CA VAL A 106 -11.18 1.40 -5.21
C VAL A 106 -11.74 -0.01 -5.28
N VAL A 107 -13.01 -0.16 -4.93
CA VAL A 107 -13.71 -1.46 -5.01
C VAL A 107 -14.97 -1.29 -5.86
N SER A 108 -15.34 -2.34 -6.58
CA SER A 108 -16.48 -2.29 -7.50
C SER A 108 -17.42 -3.47 -7.29
N ASN A 109 -18.71 -3.21 -7.38
CA ASN A 109 -19.75 -4.24 -7.44
C ASN A 109 -20.12 -4.68 -8.87
N GLY A 110 -19.32 -4.24 -9.87
CA GLY A 110 -19.60 -4.44 -11.30
C GLY A 110 -20.45 -3.34 -11.95
N GLN A 111 -21.12 -2.49 -11.17
CA GLN A 111 -21.92 -1.37 -11.67
C GLN A 111 -21.39 0.00 -11.25
N GLN A 112 -20.87 0.08 -10.02
CA GLN A 112 -20.37 1.32 -9.42
C GLN A 112 -19.08 1.08 -8.68
N ASN A 113 -18.24 2.10 -8.63
CA ASN A 113 -17.00 2.11 -7.87
C ASN A 113 -17.21 2.81 -6.53
N PHE A 114 -16.68 2.21 -5.48
CA PHE A 114 -16.69 2.73 -4.12
C PHE A 114 -15.26 2.93 -3.64
N PHE A 115 -15.07 3.87 -2.72
CA PHE A 115 -13.78 4.15 -2.12
C PHE A 115 -13.79 3.71 -0.65
N THR A 116 -12.81 2.93 -0.24
CA THR A 116 -12.68 2.44 1.12
C THR A 116 -11.23 2.50 1.59
N ARG A 117 -11.04 2.53 2.92
CA ARG A 117 -9.73 2.28 3.56
C ARG A 117 -9.67 0.92 4.24
N ASP A 118 -10.76 0.16 4.19
CA ASP A 118 -10.75 -1.23 4.63
C ASP A 118 -9.93 -2.05 3.64
N GLY A 119 -8.85 -2.63 4.14
CA GLY A 119 -7.91 -3.43 3.38
C GLY A 119 -8.00 -4.92 3.69
N SER A 120 -9.10 -5.39 4.24
CA SER A 120 -9.34 -6.81 4.51
C SER A 120 -9.78 -7.51 3.22
N PHE A 121 -8.82 -8.11 2.52
CA PHE A 121 -9.07 -8.76 1.24
C PHE A 121 -8.85 -10.26 1.29
N TYR A 122 -9.42 -10.96 0.33
CA TYR A 122 -9.18 -12.37 0.05
C TYR A 122 -9.17 -12.62 -1.45
N VAL A 123 -8.64 -13.74 -1.87
CA VAL A 123 -8.66 -14.17 -3.28
C VAL A 123 -9.84 -15.11 -3.47
N ASP A 124 -10.72 -14.78 -4.42
CA ASP A 124 -11.89 -15.60 -4.73
C ASP A 124 -11.51 -16.82 -5.60
N GLY A 125 -12.48 -17.70 -5.87
CA GLY A 125 -12.28 -18.88 -6.73
C GLY A 125 -11.96 -18.55 -8.19
N GLY A 126 -12.19 -17.32 -8.65
CA GLY A 126 -11.82 -16.82 -9.97
C GLY A 126 -10.41 -16.20 -10.02
N GLY A 127 -9.73 -16.14 -8.87
CA GLY A 127 -8.41 -15.53 -8.73
C GLY A 127 -8.42 -14.01 -8.59
N ASN A 128 -9.59 -13.39 -8.39
CA ASN A 128 -9.70 -11.94 -8.20
C ASN A 128 -9.50 -11.58 -6.73
N LEU A 129 -8.91 -10.41 -6.49
CA LEU A 129 -8.82 -9.83 -5.16
C LEU A 129 -10.17 -9.20 -4.80
N ALA A 130 -10.82 -9.71 -3.77
CA ALA A 130 -12.12 -9.27 -3.32
C ALA A 130 -12.11 -8.85 -1.85
N MET A 131 -13.03 -7.96 -1.48
CA MET A 131 -13.20 -7.47 -0.13
C MET A 131 -13.96 -8.49 0.73
N THR A 132 -13.45 -8.80 1.90
CA THR A 132 -14.00 -9.85 2.78
C THR A 132 -15.42 -9.54 3.26
N SER A 133 -15.77 -8.26 3.45
CA SER A 133 -17.06 -7.86 4.02
C SER A 133 -18.25 -7.98 3.06
N ASN A 134 -18.05 -7.74 1.77
CA ASN A 134 -19.13 -7.64 0.78
C ASN A 134 -18.84 -8.33 -0.56
N GLY A 135 -17.63 -8.89 -0.74
CA GLY A 135 -17.24 -9.57 -1.97
C GLY A 135 -17.01 -8.65 -3.17
N TYR A 136 -16.87 -7.34 -2.97
CA TYR A 136 -16.59 -6.41 -4.06
C TYR A 136 -15.16 -6.57 -4.55
N ASN A 137 -14.97 -6.56 -5.87
CA ASN A 137 -13.65 -6.70 -6.48
C ASN A 137 -12.82 -5.44 -6.28
N VAL A 138 -11.57 -5.62 -5.89
CA VAL A 138 -10.60 -4.53 -5.82
C VAL A 138 -10.17 -4.15 -7.23
N MET A 139 -10.24 -2.86 -7.51
CA MET A 139 -9.92 -2.31 -8.83
C MET A 139 -8.52 -1.73 -8.84
N GLY A 140 -7.81 -1.91 -9.94
CA GLY A 140 -6.46 -1.39 -10.13
C GLY A 140 -6.03 -1.41 -11.58
N TRP A 141 -4.79 -1.06 -11.82
CA TRP A 141 -4.16 -1.12 -13.13
C TRP A 141 -3.48 -2.48 -13.34
N GLY A 142 -3.62 -3.01 -14.54
CA GLY A 142 -2.90 -4.21 -14.95
C GLY A 142 -1.44 -3.91 -15.28
N VAL A 143 -0.65 -4.98 -15.37
CA VAL A 143 0.74 -4.95 -15.83
C VAL A 143 0.81 -5.49 -17.24
N ASP A 144 1.66 -4.92 -18.07
CA ASP A 144 1.97 -5.45 -19.40
C ASP A 144 2.86 -6.69 -19.23
N PRO A 145 2.48 -7.86 -19.77
CA PRO A 145 3.28 -9.07 -19.64
C PRO A 145 4.63 -9.01 -20.38
N GLU A 146 4.77 -8.14 -21.40
CA GLU A 146 6.00 -8.03 -22.17
C GLU A 146 6.99 -7.04 -21.56
N THR A 147 6.51 -5.86 -21.12
CA THR A 147 7.38 -4.78 -20.62
C THR A 147 7.46 -4.73 -19.10
N MET A 148 6.58 -5.44 -18.39
CA MET A 148 6.39 -5.38 -16.93
C MET A 148 6.04 -3.97 -16.42
N ASP A 149 5.61 -3.07 -17.32
CA ASP A 149 5.18 -1.73 -16.98
C ASP A 149 3.70 -1.69 -16.58
N ILE A 150 3.36 -0.79 -15.66
CA ILE A 150 1.97 -0.60 -15.22
C ILE A 150 1.20 0.15 -16.30
N LYS A 151 0.16 -0.49 -16.86
CA LYS A 151 -0.78 0.14 -17.81
C LYS A 151 -1.78 1.01 -17.06
N ALA A 152 -1.51 2.31 -16.99
CA ALA A 152 -2.34 3.29 -16.30
C ALA A 152 -3.49 3.84 -17.18
N ASP A 153 -4.07 3.04 -18.06
CA ASP A 153 -5.14 3.43 -18.98
C ASP A 153 -6.54 3.08 -18.44
N THR A 154 -6.81 1.81 -18.20
CA THR A 154 -8.11 1.31 -17.75
C THR A 154 -8.01 0.63 -16.40
N VAL A 155 -8.93 1.00 -15.50
CA VAL A 155 -9.05 0.36 -14.19
C VAL A 155 -9.87 -0.91 -14.36
N GLN A 156 -9.29 -2.05 -13.96
CA GLN A 156 -9.89 -3.38 -14.07
C GLN A 156 -9.83 -4.12 -12.73
N PRO A 157 -10.63 -5.18 -12.51
CA PRO A 157 -10.51 -6.02 -11.34
C PRO A 157 -9.10 -6.62 -11.24
N LEU A 158 -8.48 -6.50 -10.07
CA LEU A 158 -7.15 -7.07 -9.83
C LEU A 158 -7.25 -8.58 -9.72
N ARG A 159 -6.69 -9.29 -10.70
CA ARG A 159 -6.64 -10.73 -10.76
C ARG A 159 -5.25 -11.23 -10.39
N ILE A 160 -5.09 -11.68 -9.14
CA ILE A 160 -3.79 -12.13 -8.61
C ILE A 160 -3.45 -13.52 -9.13
N MET A 161 -4.42 -14.44 -9.08
CA MET A 161 -4.27 -15.83 -9.55
C MET A 161 -4.69 -15.96 -11.02
N ALA A 162 -4.24 -15.04 -11.88
CA ALA A 162 -4.39 -15.24 -13.32
C ALA A 162 -3.43 -16.34 -13.79
N PRO A 163 -3.79 -17.15 -14.81
CA PRO A 163 -2.88 -18.16 -15.35
C PRO A 163 -1.52 -17.59 -15.76
N GLU A 164 -1.52 -16.37 -16.24
CA GLU A 164 -0.33 -15.61 -16.66
C GLU A 164 0.60 -15.29 -15.48
N ASN A 165 0.06 -15.16 -14.26
CA ASN A 165 0.81 -14.86 -13.04
C ASN A 165 1.27 -16.12 -12.28
N LEU A 166 0.76 -17.30 -12.64
CA LEU A 166 1.10 -18.57 -11.97
C LEU A 166 2.45 -19.13 -12.46
N THR A 167 2.87 -18.76 -13.67
CA THR A 167 4.12 -19.18 -14.25
C THR A 167 4.91 -17.97 -14.71
N PHE A 168 6.20 -17.93 -14.33
CA PHE A 168 7.11 -16.93 -14.88
C PHE A 168 7.49 -17.37 -16.31
N PRO A 169 7.34 -16.51 -17.34
CA PRO A 169 7.79 -16.85 -18.67
C PRO A 169 9.31 -17.10 -18.66
N PRO A 170 9.80 -18.14 -19.35
CA PRO A 170 11.22 -18.38 -19.46
C PRO A 170 11.90 -17.21 -20.19
N GLU A 171 13.11 -16.88 -19.78
CA GLU A 171 13.92 -15.81 -20.36
C GLU A 171 15.28 -16.38 -20.75
N ALA A 172 15.70 -16.14 -22.00
CA ALA A 172 17.00 -16.59 -22.48
C ALA A 172 18.13 -15.83 -21.81
N THR A 173 19.23 -16.52 -21.58
CA THR A 173 20.46 -15.94 -21.05
C THR A 173 21.09 -15.00 -22.08
N SER A 174 20.94 -13.70 -21.91
CA SER A 174 21.49 -12.68 -22.83
C SER A 174 22.94 -12.27 -22.52
N LYS A 175 23.39 -12.41 -21.27
CA LYS A 175 24.74 -12.02 -20.83
C LYS A 175 25.28 -12.98 -19.79
N ALA A 176 26.53 -13.35 -19.95
CA ALA A 176 27.26 -14.14 -18.98
C ALA A 176 28.61 -13.52 -18.68
N TYR A 177 29.04 -13.57 -17.44
CA TYR A 177 30.32 -13.00 -17.01
C TYR A 177 31.18 -14.09 -16.42
N LEU A 178 32.43 -14.21 -16.91
CA LEU A 178 33.45 -15.08 -16.38
C LEU A 178 34.51 -14.24 -15.67
N SER A 179 34.71 -14.48 -14.39
CA SER A 179 35.75 -13.81 -13.62
C SER A 179 36.51 -14.79 -12.75
N GLY A 180 37.76 -14.52 -12.48
CA GLY A 180 38.59 -15.37 -11.64
C GLY A 180 40.07 -15.08 -11.79
N ILE A 181 40.91 -15.85 -11.09
CA ILE A 181 42.36 -15.76 -11.14
C ILE A 181 42.86 -17.05 -11.80
N ILE A 182 43.77 -16.93 -12.77
CA ILE A 182 44.44 -18.04 -13.42
C ILE A 182 45.80 -18.17 -12.79
N ASP A 183 46.09 -19.34 -12.18
CA ASP A 183 47.45 -19.64 -11.67
C ASP A 183 48.36 -20.02 -12.83
N LYS A 184 49.51 -19.33 -12.93
CA LYS A 184 50.55 -19.59 -13.95
C LYS A 184 51.07 -21.04 -13.88
N ASN A 185 51.06 -21.64 -12.68
CA ASN A 185 51.58 -22.99 -12.45
C ASN A 185 50.49 -24.07 -12.52
N ASP A 186 49.26 -23.75 -12.90
CA ASP A 186 48.18 -24.73 -13.05
C ASP A 186 48.47 -25.66 -14.24
N THR A 187 48.80 -26.90 -13.93
CA THR A 187 49.14 -27.94 -14.91
C THR A 187 47.98 -28.27 -15.86
N ASN A 188 46.75 -28.01 -15.46
CA ASN A 188 45.58 -28.22 -16.30
C ASN A 188 45.50 -27.21 -17.44
N VAL A 189 45.88 -25.93 -17.18
CA VAL A 189 45.85 -24.86 -18.18
C VAL A 189 46.97 -25.01 -19.20
N THR A 190 48.11 -25.57 -18.77
CA THR A 190 49.29 -25.84 -19.64
C THR A 190 49.20 -27.20 -20.38
N SER A 191 48.24 -28.03 -20.03
CA SER A 191 48.03 -29.33 -20.70
C SER A 191 47.49 -29.17 -22.13
N SER A 192 47.65 -30.16 -22.95
CA SER A 192 47.12 -30.19 -24.32
C SER A 192 45.59 -30.16 -24.37
N SER A 193 44.93 -30.65 -23.31
CA SER A 193 43.47 -30.69 -23.19
C SER A 193 42.87 -29.38 -22.62
N GLY A 194 43.70 -28.54 -21.95
CA GLY A 194 43.24 -27.32 -21.31
C GLY A 194 42.35 -27.54 -20.07
N LYS A 195 41.96 -26.45 -19.41
CA LYS A 195 41.07 -26.48 -18.27
C LYS A 195 39.62 -26.21 -18.72
N ASN A 196 38.73 -27.15 -18.42
CA ASN A 196 37.31 -27.01 -18.76
C ASN A 196 36.61 -26.12 -17.73
N ILE A 197 35.84 -25.17 -18.23
CA ILE A 197 34.96 -24.29 -17.46
C ILE A 197 33.54 -24.47 -18.00
N ASN A 198 32.61 -24.86 -17.17
CA ASN A 198 31.22 -25.06 -17.54
C ASN A 198 30.41 -23.83 -17.16
N LEU A 199 29.58 -23.32 -18.09
CA LEU A 199 28.64 -22.23 -17.89
C LEU A 199 27.26 -22.73 -18.27
N GLN A 200 26.31 -22.63 -17.37
CA GLN A 200 24.92 -22.95 -17.63
C GLN A 200 24.20 -21.74 -18.22
N ILE A 201 23.51 -21.95 -19.33
CA ILE A 201 22.68 -20.95 -20.02
C ILE A 201 21.29 -21.51 -20.20
N TYR A 202 20.32 -20.64 -20.41
CA TYR A 202 18.91 -20.97 -20.65
C TYR A 202 18.46 -20.44 -22.00
N ASP A 203 17.60 -21.20 -22.66
CA ASP A 203 16.95 -20.82 -23.91
C ASP A 203 15.63 -20.06 -23.64
N ASP A 204 15.03 -19.45 -24.67
CA ASP A 204 13.71 -18.80 -24.64
C ASP A 204 12.58 -19.74 -24.17
N LEU A 205 12.76 -21.03 -24.31
CA LEU A 205 11.81 -22.05 -23.84
C LEU A 205 12.08 -22.53 -22.41
N GLY A 206 13.16 -22.04 -21.76
CA GLY A 206 13.55 -22.39 -20.40
C GLY A 206 14.37 -23.68 -20.27
N TYR A 207 14.81 -24.27 -21.38
CA TYR A 207 15.73 -25.42 -21.34
C TYR A 207 17.12 -24.97 -20.94
N SER A 208 17.78 -25.77 -20.11
CA SER A 208 19.12 -25.48 -19.65
C SER A 208 20.17 -26.20 -20.55
N TYR A 209 21.14 -25.42 -20.99
CA TYR A 209 22.29 -25.92 -21.75
C TYR A 209 23.57 -25.60 -21.01
N THR A 210 24.56 -26.51 -21.08
CA THR A 210 25.86 -26.27 -20.47
C THR A 210 26.91 -26.05 -21.57
N VAL A 211 27.38 -24.79 -21.64
CA VAL A 211 28.49 -24.45 -22.53
C VAL A 211 29.81 -24.78 -21.83
N ARG A 212 30.59 -25.67 -22.43
CA ARG A 212 31.92 -26.04 -21.95
C ARG A 212 32.94 -25.18 -22.65
N PHE A 213 33.59 -24.29 -21.92
CA PHE A 213 34.76 -23.55 -22.39
C PHE A 213 36.01 -24.28 -22.05
N ASN A 214 37.00 -24.21 -22.95
CA ASN A 214 38.32 -24.76 -22.76
C ASN A 214 39.33 -23.61 -22.68
N LEU A 215 39.96 -23.49 -21.52
CA LEU A 215 40.98 -22.48 -21.24
C LEU A 215 42.36 -23.09 -21.42
N LYS A 216 43.17 -22.55 -22.33
CA LYS A 216 44.56 -22.97 -22.61
C LYS A 216 45.53 -21.83 -22.51
N ALA A 217 46.75 -22.11 -22.06
CA ALA A 217 47.86 -21.17 -22.18
C ALA A 217 48.24 -21.01 -23.65
N SER A 218 48.47 -19.76 -24.06
CA SER A 218 49.01 -19.44 -25.40
C SER A 218 50.54 -19.58 -25.41
N ASP A 219 51.11 -19.70 -26.58
CA ASP A 219 52.57 -19.72 -26.76
C ASP A 219 53.26 -18.43 -26.30
N THR A 220 52.50 -17.36 -26.12
CA THR A 220 53.01 -16.08 -25.59
C THR A 220 52.80 -16.05 -24.07
N GLU A 221 53.87 -15.84 -23.31
CA GLU A 221 53.83 -15.80 -21.86
C GLU A 221 52.81 -14.73 -21.35
N GLY A 222 51.93 -15.15 -20.44
CA GLY A 222 50.88 -14.28 -19.83
C GLY A 222 49.61 -14.14 -20.67
N LYS A 223 49.47 -14.83 -21.82
CA LYS A 223 48.22 -14.87 -22.60
C LYS A 223 47.56 -16.23 -22.50
N TYR A 224 46.26 -16.21 -22.39
CA TYR A 224 45.41 -17.39 -22.32
C TYR A 224 44.36 -17.33 -23.41
N GLY A 225 44.09 -18.43 -24.05
CA GLY A 225 43.01 -18.58 -25.03
C GLY A 225 41.81 -19.26 -24.40
N LEU A 226 40.63 -18.71 -24.63
CA LEU A 226 39.35 -19.32 -24.25
C LEU A 226 38.65 -19.77 -25.53
N THR A 227 38.37 -21.08 -25.67
CA THR A 227 37.65 -21.64 -26.80
C THR A 227 36.39 -22.36 -26.33
N VAL A 228 35.34 -22.34 -27.15
CA VAL A 228 34.12 -23.13 -26.90
C VAL A 228 34.49 -24.59 -27.30
N GLY A 229 34.38 -25.50 -26.34
CA GLY A 229 34.69 -26.92 -26.57
C GLY A 229 33.47 -27.72 -27.03
N ALA A 230 32.36 -27.61 -26.32
CA ALA A 230 31.11 -28.30 -26.65
C ALA A 230 29.93 -27.59 -25.94
N ILE A 231 28.75 -27.72 -26.52
CA ILE A 231 27.49 -27.36 -25.86
C ILE A 231 26.78 -28.66 -25.53
N LEU A 232 26.42 -28.83 -24.28
CA LEU A 232 25.78 -30.03 -23.75
C LEU A 232 24.33 -29.74 -23.42
N ASP A 233 23.45 -30.66 -23.71
CA ASP A 233 22.06 -30.66 -23.30
C ASP A 233 21.91 -30.98 -21.78
N GLU A 234 20.73 -30.92 -21.27
CA GLU A 234 20.34 -31.27 -19.88
C GLU A 234 20.82 -32.69 -19.50
N ASN A 235 20.88 -33.61 -20.48
CA ASN A 235 21.39 -34.99 -20.31
C ASN A 235 22.90 -35.12 -20.43
N ASN A 236 23.67 -34.02 -20.55
CA ASN A 236 25.11 -34.00 -20.85
C ASN A 236 25.51 -34.61 -22.21
N GLU A 237 24.60 -34.68 -23.16
CA GLU A 237 24.90 -35.07 -24.52
C GLU A 237 25.34 -33.87 -25.35
N PRO A 238 26.39 -34.00 -26.20
CA PRO A 238 26.83 -32.89 -27.03
C PRO A 238 25.83 -32.61 -28.14
N ILE A 239 25.47 -31.34 -28.28
CA ILE A 239 24.61 -30.87 -29.36
C ILE A 239 25.49 -30.33 -30.49
N ASP A 240 25.29 -30.86 -31.71
CA ASP A 240 25.91 -30.32 -32.92
C ASP A 240 25.14 -29.04 -33.32
N ILE A 241 25.71 -27.88 -33.03
CA ILE A 241 25.18 -26.61 -33.53
C ILE A 241 25.80 -26.37 -34.91
N PHE A 242 25.03 -26.60 -35.96
CA PHE A 242 25.37 -26.10 -37.27
C PHE A 242 25.26 -24.57 -37.26
N ILE A 243 26.41 -23.88 -37.20
CA ILE A 243 26.54 -22.43 -37.41
C ILE A 243 26.62 -22.14 -38.90
#